data_b91cbec203ecd6b60b12838365b9afea
#
_entry.id   b91cbec203ecd6b60b12838365b9afea
#
_cell.length_a   1.000
_cell.length_b   1.000
_cell.length_c   1.000
_cell.angle_alpha   90.00
_cell.angle_beta   90.00
_cell.angle_gamma   90.00
#
_symmetry.space_group_name_H-M   'P 1'
#
loop_
_entity.id
_entity.type
_entity.pdbx_description
1 polymer ?
#
loop_
_entity_poly.entity_id
_entity_poly.type
_entity_poly.pdbx_seq_one_letter_code
_entity_poly.pdbx_strand_id
1 'polypeptide(L)'
;MPNNQNSNPESPSVDPLSYRDAGVDIDAGNALVGAIKSVTQRTSRSEVLTELGGFGALCELPRNYQEPVLVAATDGVGTKLMLAQQMAKHDTIGIDLVAMCVNDLIVCGAEPLFFLDYY
;
A
#
# COMPACT_ATOMS: atom_id res chain seq x y z
N MET A 1 60.40 -35.04 7.57
CA MET A 1 59.54 -34.30 6.64
C MET A 1 58.28 -33.93 7.41
N PRO A 2 58.06 -32.67 7.80
CA PRO A 2 56.82 -32.27 8.50
C PRO A 2 55.67 -32.08 7.49
N ASN A 3 54.55 -32.64 7.88
CA ASN A 3 53.28 -32.62 7.14
C ASN A 3 52.63 -31.26 7.31
N ASN A 4 52.52 -30.50 6.25
CA ASN A 4 51.91 -29.17 6.23
C ASN A 4 50.39 -29.33 6.03
N GLN A 5 49.62 -29.30 7.15
CA GLN A 5 48.16 -29.23 7.11
C GLN A 5 47.78 -27.78 6.83
N ASN A 6 47.39 -27.54 5.58
CA ASN A 6 46.83 -26.30 5.11
C ASN A 6 45.37 -26.23 5.57
N SER A 7 45.10 -25.68 6.77
CA SER A 7 43.75 -25.35 7.19
C SER A 7 43.30 -24.08 6.47
N ASN A 8 42.49 -24.27 5.46
CA ASN A 8 41.78 -23.20 4.76
C ASN A 8 40.77 -22.59 5.76
N PRO A 9 40.78 -21.28 6.03
CA PRO A 9 39.75 -20.68 6.90
C PRO A 9 38.41 -20.78 6.20
N GLU A 10 37.44 -21.43 6.83
CA GLU A 10 36.05 -21.41 6.40
C GLU A 10 35.56 -19.97 6.29
N SER A 11 35.09 -19.59 5.12
CA SER A 11 34.45 -18.31 4.89
C SER A 11 33.21 -18.23 5.80
N PRO A 12 32.96 -17.10 6.50
CA PRO A 12 31.77 -16.96 7.32
C PRO A 12 30.52 -17.19 6.45
N SER A 13 29.70 -18.16 6.84
CA SER A 13 28.41 -18.41 6.21
C SER A 13 27.52 -17.18 6.50
N VAL A 14 27.32 -16.33 5.51
CA VAL A 14 26.34 -15.27 5.57
C VAL A 14 24.98 -15.93 5.39
N ASP A 15 24.17 -15.97 6.43
CA ASP A 15 22.79 -16.44 6.31
C ASP A 15 22.07 -15.62 5.26
N PRO A 16 21.29 -16.26 4.38
CA PRO A 16 20.58 -15.54 3.32
C PRO A 16 19.56 -14.59 3.96
N LEU A 17 19.61 -13.31 3.57
CA LEU A 17 18.64 -12.30 4.00
C LEU A 17 17.22 -12.73 3.62
N SER A 18 16.32 -12.73 4.60
CA SER A 18 14.89 -12.98 4.38
C SER A 18 14.16 -11.66 4.08
N TYR A 19 12.95 -11.75 3.49
CA TYR A 19 12.07 -10.59 3.33
C TYR A 19 11.77 -9.89 4.65
N ARG A 20 11.64 -10.65 5.74
CA ARG A 20 11.41 -10.12 7.09
C ARG A 20 12.60 -9.30 7.60
N ASP A 21 13.83 -9.73 7.32
CA ASP A 21 15.05 -8.98 7.67
C ASP A 21 15.14 -7.66 6.90
N ALA A 22 14.54 -7.60 5.70
CA ALA A 22 14.40 -6.40 4.90
C ALA A 22 13.20 -5.52 5.29
N GLY A 23 12.47 -5.86 6.37
CA GLY A 23 11.31 -5.11 6.86
C GLY A 23 9.99 -5.44 6.16
N VAL A 24 9.94 -6.52 5.35
CA VAL A 24 8.72 -6.96 4.65
C VAL A 24 8.13 -8.18 5.34
N ASP A 25 7.01 -8.01 6.02
CA ASP A 25 6.26 -9.11 6.66
C ASP A 25 5.03 -9.48 5.79
N ILE A 26 5.20 -10.51 4.96
CA ILE A 26 4.15 -10.99 4.04
C ILE A 26 2.94 -11.51 4.82
N ASP A 27 3.15 -12.17 5.96
CA ASP A 27 2.06 -12.73 6.76
C ASP A 27 1.23 -11.63 7.40
N ALA A 28 1.88 -10.57 7.89
CA ALA A 28 1.20 -9.38 8.40
C ALA A 28 0.38 -8.68 7.31
N GLY A 29 0.92 -8.56 6.09
CA GLY A 29 0.20 -8.01 4.94
C GLY A 29 -1.05 -8.83 4.60
N ASN A 30 -0.93 -10.15 4.51
CA ASN A 30 -2.06 -11.04 4.25
C ASN A 30 -3.14 -10.98 5.35
N ALA A 31 -2.72 -10.91 6.61
CA ALA A 31 -3.63 -10.77 7.75
C ALA A 31 -4.38 -9.44 7.70
N LEU A 32 -3.70 -8.33 7.36
CA LEU A 32 -4.33 -7.02 7.19
C LEU A 32 -5.38 -7.05 6.09
N VAL A 33 -5.05 -7.58 4.90
CA VAL A 33 -6.00 -7.71 3.77
C VAL A 33 -7.25 -8.47 4.22
N GLY A 34 -7.09 -9.56 4.96
CA GLY A 34 -8.22 -10.31 5.52
C GLY A 34 -9.08 -9.48 6.48
N ALA A 35 -8.44 -8.71 7.36
CA ALA A 35 -9.12 -7.89 8.37
C ALA A 35 -9.92 -6.73 7.76
N ILE A 36 -9.41 -6.07 6.71
CA ILE A 36 -10.07 -4.91 6.11
C ILE A 36 -11.07 -5.23 5.00
N LYS A 37 -11.15 -6.49 4.55
CA LYS A 37 -12.01 -6.91 3.41
C LYS A 37 -13.47 -6.46 3.58
N SER A 38 -14.05 -6.65 4.75
CA SER A 38 -15.44 -6.25 5.03
C SER A 38 -15.64 -4.73 5.06
N VAL A 39 -14.61 -3.99 5.42
CA VAL A 39 -14.64 -2.52 5.46
C VAL A 39 -14.56 -1.96 4.05
N THR A 40 -13.65 -2.46 3.23
CA THR A 40 -13.47 -2.01 1.84
C THR A 40 -14.67 -2.31 0.96
N GLN A 41 -15.37 -3.44 1.20
CA GLN A 41 -16.60 -3.77 0.48
C GLN A 41 -17.70 -2.71 0.66
N ARG A 42 -17.72 -1.98 1.77
CA ARG A 42 -18.72 -0.91 2.04
C ARG A 42 -18.52 0.32 1.17
N THR A 43 -17.33 0.52 0.64
CA THR A 43 -16.97 1.64 -0.23
C THR A 43 -16.79 1.23 -1.69
N SER A 44 -17.03 -0.05 -2.02
CA SER A 44 -16.88 -0.57 -3.37
C SER A 44 -17.96 0.00 -4.29
N ARG A 45 -17.57 0.36 -5.50
CA ARG A 45 -18.46 0.77 -6.60
C ARG A 45 -18.60 -0.38 -7.61
N SER A 46 -19.69 -0.39 -8.35
CA SER A 46 -19.96 -1.39 -9.40
C SER A 46 -18.91 -1.40 -10.51
N GLU A 47 -18.26 -0.27 -10.75
CA GLU A 47 -17.23 -0.10 -11.76
C GLU A 47 -15.88 -0.72 -11.35
N VAL A 48 -15.67 -0.99 -10.05
CA VAL A 48 -14.46 -1.65 -9.57
C VAL A 48 -14.60 -3.16 -9.71
N LEU A 49 -13.86 -3.75 -10.65
CA LEU A 49 -13.99 -5.14 -11.09
C LEU A 49 -13.06 -6.12 -10.33
N THR A 50 -12.14 -5.61 -9.52
CA THR A 50 -11.18 -6.42 -8.78
C THR A 50 -11.47 -6.43 -7.28
N GLU A 51 -11.17 -7.56 -6.63
CA GLU A 51 -11.15 -7.64 -5.18
C GLU A 51 -9.85 -7.07 -4.60
N LEU A 52 -9.89 -6.78 -3.29
CA LEU A 52 -8.72 -6.35 -2.51
C LEU A 52 -7.64 -7.44 -2.49
N GLY A 53 -6.36 -7.03 -2.58
CA GLY A 53 -5.19 -7.91 -2.48
C GLY A 53 -4.62 -8.39 -3.81
N GLY A 54 -5.10 -7.88 -4.95
CA GLY A 54 -4.51 -8.13 -6.26
C GLY A 54 -3.32 -7.20 -6.54
N PHE A 55 -2.54 -7.53 -7.58
CA PHE A 55 -1.40 -6.71 -8.03
C PHE A 55 -1.81 -5.41 -8.72
N GLY A 56 -3.06 -5.29 -9.11
CA GLY A 56 -3.60 -4.09 -9.75
C GLY A 56 -5.11 -4.05 -9.64
N ALA A 57 -5.68 -2.86 -9.76
CA ALA A 57 -7.12 -2.66 -9.77
C ALA A 57 -7.63 -2.48 -11.19
N LEU A 58 -8.75 -3.11 -11.50
CA LEU A 58 -9.50 -2.90 -12.73
C LEU A 58 -10.73 -2.08 -12.42
N CYS A 59 -10.89 -0.96 -13.10
CA CYS A 59 -12.06 -0.10 -12.97
C CYS A 59 -12.63 0.19 -14.36
N GLU A 60 -13.91 -0.12 -14.55
CA GLU A 60 -14.64 0.26 -15.76
C GLU A 60 -14.96 1.76 -15.71
N LEU A 61 -14.82 2.46 -16.84
CA LEU A 61 -15.24 3.84 -16.89
C LEU A 61 -16.77 3.92 -16.88
N PRO A 62 -17.38 4.79 -16.05
CA PRO A 62 -18.82 4.96 -16.02
C PRO A 62 -19.37 5.35 -17.40
N ARG A 63 -20.43 4.69 -17.84
CA ARG A 63 -20.99 4.85 -19.22
C ARG A 63 -21.78 6.13 -19.44
N ASN A 64 -22.01 6.89 -18.37
CA ASN A 64 -22.74 8.16 -18.42
C ASN A 64 -21.89 9.34 -18.90
N TYR A 65 -20.58 9.16 -19.05
CA TYR A 65 -19.68 10.20 -19.57
C TYR A 65 -19.47 10.08 -21.07
N GLN A 66 -19.49 11.22 -21.75
CA GLN A 66 -19.07 11.34 -23.15
C GLN A 66 -17.63 11.86 -23.16
N GLU A 67 -16.74 11.15 -23.86
CA GLU A 67 -15.30 11.50 -23.95
C GLU A 67 -14.65 11.72 -22.57
N PRO A 68 -14.69 10.71 -21.66
CA PRO A 68 -14.21 10.88 -20.30
C PRO A 68 -12.70 11.13 -20.26
N VAL A 69 -12.29 12.00 -19.34
CA VAL A 69 -10.88 12.24 -19.01
C VAL A 69 -10.62 11.65 -17.61
N LEU A 70 -9.56 10.86 -17.47
CA LEU A 70 -9.13 10.36 -16.18
C LEU A 70 -8.31 11.43 -15.45
N VAL A 71 -8.70 11.71 -14.20
CA VAL A 71 -7.94 12.55 -13.27
C VAL A 71 -7.38 11.64 -12.18
N ALA A 72 -6.10 11.73 -11.91
CA ALA A 72 -5.43 10.98 -10.84
C ALA A 72 -4.77 11.96 -9.87
N ALA A 73 -4.94 11.71 -8.60
CA ALA A 73 -4.29 12.46 -7.52
C ALA A 73 -3.70 11.49 -6.49
N THR A 74 -2.68 11.93 -5.79
CA THR A 74 -2.06 11.19 -4.70
C THR A 74 -1.57 12.16 -3.64
N ASP A 75 -1.66 11.76 -2.37
CA ASP A 75 -1.19 12.53 -1.23
C ASP A 75 -0.61 11.60 -0.17
N GLY A 76 0.28 12.11 0.67
CA GLY A 76 0.90 11.37 1.78
C GLY A 76 0.59 11.97 3.16
N VAL A 77 -0.38 12.83 3.30
CA VAL A 77 -0.78 13.58 4.52
C VAL A 77 0.29 14.56 5.03
N GLY A 78 1.56 14.40 4.68
CA GLY A 78 2.64 15.33 5.06
C GLY A 78 2.92 15.35 6.57
N THR A 79 3.12 16.58 7.12
CA THR A 79 3.57 16.79 8.50
C THR A 79 2.58 16.32 9.58
N LYS A 80 1.29 16.24 9.29
CA LYS A 80 0.29 15.70 10.22
C LYS A 80 0.58 14.24 10.57
N LEU A 81 1.14 13.45 9.65
CA LEU A 81 1.57 12.08 9.92
C LEU A 81 2.66 12.03 10.99
N MET A 82 3.60 12.97 11.00
CA MET A 82 4.63 13.07 12.04
C MET A 82 4.01 13.33 13.42
N LEU A 83 3.00 14.19 13.49
CA LEU A 83 2.27 14.44 14.74
C LEU A 83 1.54 13.19 15.21
N ALA A 84 0.87 12.47 14.32
CA ALA A 84 0.19 11.22 14.63
C ALA A 84 1.16 10.19 15.22
N GLN A 85 2.36 10.07 14.65
CA GLN A 85 3.42 9.20 15.15
C GLN A 85 3.92 9.63 16.54
N GLN A 86 4.20 10.93 16.74
CA GLN A 86 4.67 11.45 18.03
C GLN A 86 3.65 11.28 19.14
N MET A 87 2.35 11.42 18.82
CA MET A 87 1.26 11.27 19.76
C MET A 87 0.77 9.83 19.91
N ALA A 88 1.29 8.89 19.13
CA ALA A 88 0.82 7.51 19.00
C ALA A 88 -0.70 7.43 18.74
N LYS A 89 -1.23 8.37 17.94
CA LYS A 89 -2.65 8.50 17.62
C LYS A 89 -2.86 8.36 16.11
N HIS A 90 -3.37 7.20 15.68
CA HIS A 90 -3.46 6.81 14.26
C HIS A 90 -4.89 6.60 13.76
N ASP A 91 -5.88 6.69 14.63
CA ASP A 91 -7.28 6.33 14.38
C ASP A 91 -8.01 7.23 13.37
N THR A 92 -7.47 8.43 13.09
CA THR A 92 -8.10 9.40 12.17
C THR A 92 -7.26 9.74 10.94
N ILE A 93 -5.98 9.36 10.91
CA ILE A 93 -5.06 9.80 9.85
C ILE A 93 -5.44 9.29 8.45
N GLY A 94 -6.08 8.12 8.36
CA GLY A 94 -6.59 7.59 7.10
C GLY A 94 -7.75 8.40 6.53
N ILE A 95 -8.53 9.06 7.37
CA ILE A 95 -9.59 9.99 6.93
C ILE A 95 -8.96 11.20 6.23
N ASP A 96 -7.88 11.75 6.81
CA ASP A 96 -7.14 12.85 6.21
C ASP A 96 -6.54 12.45 4.86
N LEU A 97 -5.93 11.26 4.76
CA LEU A 97 -5.31 10.76 3.55
C LEU A 97 -6.33 10.70 2.39
N VAL A 98 -7.46 10.05 2.61
CA VAL A 98 -8.51 9.95 1.59
C VAL A 98 -9.10 11.31 1.26
N ALA A 99 -9.35 12.16 2.27
CA ALA A 99 -9.92 13.49 2.07
C ALA A 99 -9.00 14.40 1.23
N MET A 100 -7.69 14.36 1.44
CA MET A 100 -6.73 15.15 0.67
C MET A 100 -6.71 14.72 -0.80
N CYS A 101 -6.65 13.42 -1.07
CA CYS A 101 -6.73 12.90 -2.45
C CYS A 101 -8.06 13.26 -3.12
N VAL A 102 -9.18 13.12 -2.41
CA VAL A 102 -10.52 13.44 -2.94
C VAL A 102 -10.67 14.94 -3.23
N ASN A 103 -10.14 15.81 -2.36
CA ASN A 103 -10.18 17.26 -2.58
C ASN A 103 -9.48 17.66 -3.89
N ASP A 104 -8.34 17.06 -4.19
CA ASP A 104 -7.61 17.31 -5.44
C ASP A 104 -8.42 16.90 -6.67
N LEU A 105 -9.17 15.80 -6.58
CA LEU A 105 -10.08 15.39 -7.65
C LEU A 105 -11.25 16.36 -7.81
N ILE A 106 -11.87 16.78 -6.70
CA ILE A 106 -13.06 17.65 -6.71
C ILE A 106 -12.73 19.03 -7.28
N VAL A 107 -11.57 19.61 -6.97
CA VAL A 107 -11.21 20.93 -7.54
C VAL A 107 -10.99 20.87 -9.05
N CYS A 108 -10.70 19.69 -9.59
CA CYS A 108 -10.66 19.43 -11.03
C CYS A 108 -12.03 19.10 -11.64
N GLY A 109 -13.09 19.06 -10.82
CA GLY A 109 -14.43 18.65 -11.25
C GLY A 109 -14.60 17.14 -11.51
N ALA A 110 -13.69 16.32 -10.97
CA ALA A 110 -13.70 14.88 -11.15
C ALA A 110 -14.52 14.16 -10.08
N GLU A 111 -15.11 13.01 -10.46
CA GLU A 111 -15.79 12.09 -9.55
C GLU A 111 -14.80 11.03 -9.06
N PRO A 112 -14.67 10.78 -7.73
CA PRO A 112 -13.86 9.68 -7.21
C PRO A 112 -14.41 8.32 -7.64
N LEU A 113 -13.58 7.48 -8.25
CA LEU A 113 -13.95 6.14 -8.70
C LEU A 113 -13.39 5.06 -7.78
N PHE A 114 -12.11 5.14 -7.43
CA PHE A 114 -11.42 4.19 -6.56
C PHE A 114 -10.24 4.85 -5.86
N PHE A 115 -9.78 4.23 -4.81
CA PHE A 115 -8.57 4.61 -4.08
C PHE A 115 -7.58 3.44 -4.10
N LEU A 116 -6.31 3.73 -4.36
CA LEU A 116 -5.23 2.76 -4.29
C LEU A 116 -4.39 3.08 -3.06
N ASP A 117 -4.17 2.08 -2.23
CA ASP A 117 -3.30 2.18 -1.06
C ASP A 117 -2.24 1.08 -1.10
N TYR A 118 -1.10 1.35 -0.52
CA TYR A 118 0.02 0.42 -0.41
C TYR A 118 0.43 0.26 1.05
N TYR A 119 0.52 -1.00 1.49
CA TYR A 119 0.92 -1.37 2.85
C TYR A 119 2.22 -2.17 2.84
#